data_f5bfaa0a7af2cb015e1d6da72ea31380
#
_entry.id   f5bfaa0a7af2cb015e1d6da72ea31380
#
_cell.length_a   1.000
_cell.length_b   1.000
_cell.length_c   1.000
_cell.angle_alpha   90.00
_cell.angle_beta   90.00
_cell.angle_gamma   90.00
#
_symmetry.space_group_name_H-M   'P 1'
#
loop_
_entity.id
_entity.type
_entity.pdbx_description
1 polymer ?
#
loop_
_entity_poly.entity_id
_entity_poly.type
_entity_poly.pdbx_seq_one_letter_code
_entity_poly.pdbx_strand_id
1 'polypeptide(L)'
;MKITELYIKNFGRFSEQHFYIKDGVQVIYGENEYGKSTLQAFIRAMLFGMERGRGKAAAKDDFSKYQPWENPNYYAGVMRFRCGNRNFRLERSFDRILKQVSLVCEDDGEELSVEHGDLDMLLGGITPGMYDNTVSIGQFQSRPGQELAESLKNYAANYYETGGGELDLSGAISDLKERKKAVEQQCRSAREQREKKYLSMEQECTYLEKDMRKFQAQYEENQQRIRLLQQRQKENDS
;
A
#
# COMPACT_ATOMS: atom_id res chain seq x y z
N MET A 1 21.97 -12.85 11.45
CA MET A 1 20.77 -13.02 12.31
C MET A 1 20.56 -14.50 12.62
N LYS A 2 20.15 -14.84 13.85
CA LYS A 2 19.87 -16.20 14.28
C LYS A 2 18.60 -16.23 15.11
N ILE A 3 17.59 -16.98 14.70
CA ILE A 3 16.36 -17.18 15.45
C ILE A 3 16.66 -18.07 16.64
N THR A 4 16.19 -17.72 17.84
CA THR A 4 16.38 -18.46 19.07
C THR A 4 15.08 -19.04 19.62
N GLU A 5 13.98 -18.34 19.42
CA GLU A 5 12.65 -18.78 19.88
C GLU A 5 11.56 -18.27 18.93
N LEU A 6 10.57 -19.12 18.72
CA LEU A 6 9.31 -18.76 18.07
C LEU A 6 8.19 -19.08 19.05
N TYR A 7 7.40 -18.09 19.41
CA TYR A 7 6.17 -18.25 20.15
C TYR A 7 4.99 -17.90 19.27
N ILE A 8 4.27 -18.89 18.83
CA ILE A 8 3.10 -18.75 17.98
C ILE A 8 1.88 -18.64 18.88
N LYS A 9 1.43 -17.41 19.12
CA LYS A 9 0.23 -17.15 19.91
C LYS A 9 -0.99 -17.73 19.19
N ASN A 10 -1.13 -17.42 17.88
CA ASN A 10 -2.17 -18.03 17.06
C ASN A 10 -1.83 -17.81 15.56
N PHE A 11 -1.66 -18.90 14.80
CA PHE A 11 -1.30 -18.86 13.38
C PHE A 11 -1.61 -20.20 12.71
N GLY A 12 -2.52 -20.22 11.74
CA GLY A 12 -2.98 -21.44 11.09
C GLY A 12 -3.54 -22.43 12.12
N ARG A 13 -2.93 -23.61 12.18
CA ARG A 13 -3.30 -24.64 13.15
C ARG A 13 -2.62 -24.49 14.51
N PHE A 14 -1.61 -23.62 14.64
CA PHE A 14 -0.88 -23.46 15.90
C PHE A 14 -1.56 -22.45 16.80
N SER A 15 -1.76 -22.84 18.05
CA SER A 15 -2.24 -22.00 19.13
C SER A 15 -1.35 -22.26 20.36
N GLU A 16 -0.81 -21.18 20.95
CA GLU A 16 0.03 -21.19 22.15
C GLU A 16 1.21 -22.18 22.07
N GLN A 17 1.92 -22.20 20.91
CA GLN A 17 3.04 -23.12 20.68
C GLN A 17 4.39 -22.40 20.75
N HIS A 18 5.33 -23.01 21.49
CA HIS A 18 6.71 -22.57 21.62
C HIS A 18 7.66 -23.50 20.87
N PHE A 19 8.56 -22.93 20.10
CA PHE A 19 9.65 -23.64 19.41
C PHE A 19 10.97 -22.96 19.79
N TYR A 20 11.82 -23.72 20.50
CA TYR A 20 13.16 -23.27 20.86
C TYR A 20 14.17 -23.80 19.83
N ILE A 21 14.92 -22.88 19.23
CA ILE A 21 15.87 -23.19 18.17
C ILE A 21 17.29 -23.15 18.74
N LYS A 22 17.94 -24.31 18.74
CA LYS A 22 19.31 -24.50 19.24
C LYS A 22 20.34 -24.17 18.15
N ASP A 23 21.62 -24.21 18.50
CA ASP A 23 22.71 -24.10 17.54
C ASP A 23 22.81 -25.35 16.66
N GLY A 24 23.25 -25.16 15.40
CA GLY A 24 23.47 -26.22 14.44
C GLY A 24 22.23 -26.57 13.61
N VAL A 25 22.27 -27.76 13.02
CA VAL A 25 21.19 -28.27 12.17
C VAL A 25 20.05 -28.80 13.05
N GLN A 26 18.84 -28.35 12.76
CA GLN A 26 17.64 -28.86 13.41
C GLN A 26 16.69 -29.51 12.41
N VAL A 27 16.19 -30.68 12.76
CA VAL A 27 15.21 -31.40 11.95
C VAL A 27 13.84 -31.29 12.61
N ILE A 28 12.88 -30.67 11.91
CA ILE A 28 11.48 -30.60 12.31
C ILE A 28 10.73 -31.67 11.53
N TYR A 29 10.40 -32.74 12.22
CA TYR A 29 9.70 -33.91 11.66
C TYR A 29 8.24 -33.93 12.09
N GLY A 30 7.37 -34.43 11.21
CA GLY A 30 5.95 -34.63 11.48
C GLY A 30 5.25 -35.17 10.23
N GLU A 31 4.09 -35.78 10.43
CA GLU A 31 3.23 -36.26 9.36
C GLU A 31 2.74 -35.13 8.43
N ASN A 32 2.08 -35.49 7.34
CA ASN A 32 1.44 -34.50 6.48
C ASN A 32 0.38 -33.73 7.31
N GLU A 33 0.23 -32.45 6.99
CA GLU A 33 -0.65 -31.52 7.70
C GLU A 33 -0.26 -31.18 9.15
N TYR A 34 0.88 -31.68 9.64
CA TYR A 34 1.36 -31.39 11.00
C TYR A 34 1.80 -29.93 11.22
N GLY A 35 1.79 -29.11 10.19
CA GLY A 35 2.09 -27.67 10.29
C GLY A 35 3.53 -27.28 9.92
N LYS A 36 4.33 -28.15 9.32
CA LYS A 36 5.71 -27.81 8.88
C LYS A 36 5.75 -26.57 7.98
N SER A 37 4.90 -26.54 6.97
CA SER A 37 4.78 -25.39 6.06
C SER A 37 4.16 -24.17 6.74
N THR A 38 3.31 -24.37 7.75
CA THR A 38 2.75 -23.30 8.57
C THR A 38 3.83 -22.63 9.41
N LEU A 39 4.76 -23.39 9.96
CA LEU A 39 5.90 -22.86 10.71
C LEU A 39 6.84 -22.04 9.82
N GLN A 40 7.14 -22.53 8.61
CA GLN A 40 7.92 -21.79 7.61
C GLN A 40 7.25 -20.47 7.23
N ALA A 41 5.94 -20.52 6.95
CA ALA A 41 5.15 -19.32 6.64
C ALA A 41 5.07 -18.35 7.83
N PHE A 42 5.02 -18.86 9.07
CA PHE A 42 5.05 -18.02 10.27
C PHE A 42 6.36 -17.25 10.37
N ILE A 43 7.51 -17.90 10.18
CA ILE A 43 8.82 -17.21 10.19
C ILE A 43 8.85 -16.10 9.15
N ARG A 44 8.43 -16.39 7.93
CA ARG A 44 8.35 -15.40 6.85
C ARG A 44 7.43 -14.23 7.21
N ALA A 45 6.25 -14.54 7.74
CA ALA A 45 5.27 -13.54 8.17
C ALA A 45 5.80 -12.66 9.30
N MET A 46 6.55 -13.22 10.25
CA MET A 46 7.19 -12.44 11.32
C MET A 46 8.21 -11.46 10.77
N LEU A 47 9.04 -11.86 9.82
CA LEU A 47 10.09 -11.02 9.24
C LEU A 47 9.50 -9.90 8.36
N PHE A 48 8.64 -10.24 7.43
CA PHE A 48 8.19 -9.33 6.36
C PHE A 48 6.74 -8.86 6.48
N GLY A 49 5.99 -9.42 7.43
CA GLY A 49 4.55 -9.18 7.51
C GLY A 49 3.75 -10.03 6.51
N MET A 50 2.47 -9.79 6.48
CA MET A 50 1.54 -10.43 5.54
C MET A 50 0.72 -9.37 4.81
N GLU A 51 0.72 -9.44 3.51
CA GLU A 51 -0.15 -8.62 2.68
C GLU A 51 -1.47 -9.35 2.41
N ARG A 52 -2.55 -8.59 2.44
CA ARG A 52 -3.87 -9.10 2.12
C ARG A 52 -4.24 -8.71 0.70
N GLY A 53 -4.52 -9.69 -0.13
CA GLY A 53 -5.05 -9.49 -1.47
C GLY A 53 -6.43 -8.82 -1.44
N ARG A 54 -6.81 -8.10 -2.51
CA ARG A 54 -8.14 -7.50 -2.68
C ARG A 54 -8.96 -8.30 -3.68
N GLY A 55 -10.26 -8.40 -3.45
CA GLY A 55 -11.19 -9.09 -4.36
C GLY A 55 -10.91 -10.60 -4.47
N LYS A 56 -10.86 -11.14 -5.69
CA LYS A 56 -10.63 -12.58 -5.94
C LYS A 56 -9.24 -13.05 -5.50
N ALA A 57 -8.25 -12.19 -5.44
CA ALA A 57 -6.90 -12.51 -4.95
C ALA A 57 -6.87 -12.76 -3.44
N ALA A 58 -7.78 -12.17 -2.67
CA ALA A 58 -7.87 -12.37 -1.22
C ALA A 58 -8.20 -13.81 -0.81
N ALA A 59 -8.80 -14.60 -1.68
CA ALA A 59 -9.12 -16.00 -1.40
C ALA A 59 -7.92 -16.96 -1.49
N LYS A 60 -6.80 -16.50 -2.06
CA LYS A 60 -5.59 -17.29 -2.30
C LYS A 60 -4.35 -16.70 -1.65
N ASP A 61 -4.49 -15.61 -0.89
CA ASP A 61 -3.37 -14.98 -0.21
C ASP A 61 -2.94 -15.77 1.04
N ASP A 62 -1.70 -15.56 1.45
CA ASP A 62 -1.13 -16.22 2.62
C ASP A 62 -1.87 -15.84 3.91
N PHE A 63 -2.41 -14.62 3.98
CA PHE A 63 -3.19 -14.17 5.12
C PHE A 63 -4.42 -15.06 5.35
N SER A 64 -5.20 -15.33 4.31
CA SER A 64 -6.40 -16.17 4.38
C SER A 64 -6.06 -17.65 4.55
N LYS A 65 -4.97 -18.11 3.93
CA LYS A 65 -4.50 -19.48 3.99
C LYS A 65 -4.05 -19.90 5.39
N TYR A 66 -3.38 -18.99 6.11
CA TYR A 66 -2.85 -19.25 7.45
C TYR A 66 -3.66 -18.58 8.56
N GLN A 67 -4.90 -18.18 8.27
CA GLN A 67 -5.82 -17.67 9.29
C GLN A 67 -5.99 -18.70 10.41
N PRO A 68 -5.94 -18.30 11.68
CA PRO A 68 -6.08 -19.21 12.82
C PRO A 68 -7.38 -20.01 12.81
N TRP A 69 -7.30 -21.27 13.14
CA TRP A 69 -8.46 -22.16 13.12
C TRP A 69 -9.37 -21.97 14.35
N GLU A 70 -8.77 -21.81 15.53
CA GLU A 70 -9.53 -21.72 16.78
C GLU A 70 -10.09 -20.32 17.04
N ASN A 71 -9.30 -19.27 16.78
CA ASN A 71 -9.72 -17.88 17.00
C ASN A 71 -9.26 -16.99 15.85
N PRO A 72 -10.06 -16.85 14.79
CA PRO A 72 -9.70 -16.06 13.60
C PRO A 72 -9.46 -14.57 13.86
N ASN A 73 -9.92 -14.05 14.99
CA ASN A 73 -9.77 -12.64 15.36
C ASN A 73 -8.49 -12.37 16.16
N TYR A 74 -7.79 -13.40 16.59
CA TYR A 74 -6.52 -13.27 17.30
C TYR A 74 -5.42 -13.96 16.49
N TYR A 75 -4.61 -13.19 15.83
CA TYR A 75 -3.65 -13.64 14.83
C TYR A 75 -2.31 -12.96 15.12
N ALA A 76 -1.45 -13.59 15.90
CA ALA A 76 -0.25 -12.97 16.43
C ALA A 76 0.85 -13.98 16.77
N GLY A 77 2.07 -13.46 16.95
CA GLY A 77 3.20 -14.21 17.43
C GLY A 77 4.36 -13.35 17.89
N VAL A 78 5.33 -14.01 18.49
CA VAL A 78 6.59 -13.42 18.94
C VAL A 78 7.74 -14.24 18.38
N MET A 79 8.76 -13.56 17.90
CA MET A 79 10.01 -14.17 17.47
C MET A 79 11.17 -13.52 18.22
N ARG A 80 12.01 -14.33 18.85
CA ARG A 80 13.27 -13.86 19.42
C ARG A 80 14.42 -14.29 18.51
N PHE A 81 15.34 -13.39 18.30
CA PHE A 81 16.51 -13.63 17.48
C PHE A 81 17.71 -12.85 17.99
N ARG A 82 18.89 -13.33 17.64
CA ARG A 82 20.15 -12.66 17.90
C ARG A 82 20.76 -12.13 16.62
N CYS A 83 21.16 -10.87 16.65
CA CYS A 83 21.92 -10.25 15.56
C CYS A 83 23.23 -9.69 16.14
N GLY A 84 24.39 -10.17 15.66
CA GLY A 84 25.66 -9.92 16.32
C GLY A 84 25.65 -10.44 17.75
N ASN A 85 25.90 -9.55 18.72
CA ASN A 85 25.92 -9.86 20.15
C ASN A 85 24.66 -9.41 20.91
N ARG A 86 23.66 -8.88 20.20
CA ARG A 86 22.43 -8.36 20.78
C ARG A 86 21.24 -9.29 20.54
N ASN A 87 20.33 -9.35 21.52
CA ASN A 87 19.10 -10.11 21.46
C ASN A 87 17.92 -9.19 21.19
N PHE A 88 17.05 -9.62 20.28
CA PHE A 88 15.88 -8.86 19.86
C PHE A 88 14.61 -9.68 19.97
N ARG A 89 13.54 -9.00 20.34
CA ARG A 89 12.20 -9.53 20.38
C ARG A 89 11.33 -8.78 19.38
N LEU A 90 10.85 -9.49 18.37
CA LEU A 90 9.89 -9.02 17.40
C LEU A 90 8.52 -9.59 17.76
N GLU A 91 7.56 -8.74 18.05
CA GLU A 91 6.17 -9.09 18.26
C GLU A 91 5.33 -8.52 17.12
N ARG A 92 4.48 -9.34 16.50
CA ARG A 92 3.66 -8.92 15.38
C ARG A 92 2.24 -9.46 15.53
N SER A 93 1.28 -8.56 15.36
CA SER A 93 -0.13 -8.90 15.19
C SER A 93 -0.49 -8.77 13.70
N PHE A 94 -1.16 -9.81 13.18
CA PHE A 94 -1.66 -9.85 11.81
C PHE A 94 -3.15 -9.56 11.74
N ASP A 95 -3.73 -9.02 12.81
CA ASP A 95 -5.15 -8.72 12.90
C ASP A 95 -5.62 -7.79 11.75
N ARG A 96 -6.93 -7.86 11.46
CA ARG A 96 -7.54 -7.06 10.39
C ARG A 96 -7.56 -5.57 10.71
N ILE A 97 -7.65 -5.22 11.99
CA ILE A 97 -7.89 -3.86 12.46
C ILE A 97 -6.61 -3.24 13.02
N LEU A 98 -5.83 -4.01 13.78
CA LEU A 98 -4.64 -3.54 14.48
C LEU A 98 -3.41 -4.32 14.00
N LYS A 99 -2.81 -3.87 12.90
CA LYS A 99 -1.50 -4.35 12.49
C LYS A 99 -0.44 -3.72 13.39
N GLN A 100 -0.25 -4.31 14.57
CA GLN A 100 0.79 -3.87 15.49
C GLN A 100 2.07 -4.66 15.26
N VAL A 101 3.16 -3.94 15.26
CA VAL A 101 4.51 -4.48 15.20
C VAL A 101 5.32 -3.78 16.28
N SER A 102 6.02 -4.55 17.10
CA SER A 102 6.96 -4.05 18.11
C SER A 102 8.27 -4.80 17.97
N LEU A 103 9.36 -4.08 17.88
CA LEU A 103 10.73 -4.60 17.83
C LEU A 103 11.52 -3.98 18.98
N VAL A 104 11.98 -4.82 19.89
CA VAL A 104 12.67 -4.38 21.09
C VAL A 104 14.00 -5.11 21.20
N CYS A 105 15.08 -4.38 21.48
CA CYS A 105 16.33 -4.96 21.93
C CYS A 105 16.19 -5.39 23.41
N GLU A 106 16.32 -6.69 23.70
CA GLU A 106 16.12 -7.22 25.06
C GLU A 106 17.32 -6.92 26.00
N ASP A 107 18.47 -6.52 25.45
CA ASP A 107 19.66 -6.26 26.25
C ASP A 107 19.63 -4.87 26.91
N ASP A 108 19.06 -3.87 26.27
CA ASP A 108 19.00 -2.47 26.74
C ASP A 108 17.57 -1.90 26.82
N GLY A 109 16.57 -2.62 26.30
CA GLY A 109 15.18 -2.20 26.29
C GLY A 109 14.85 -1.15 25.22
N GLU A 110 15.75 -0.89 24.27
CA GLU A 110 15.52 0.05 23.18
C GLU A 110 14.41 -0.45 22.25
N GLU A 111 13.41 0.40 22.00
CA GLU A 111 12.40 0.16 20.97
C GLU A 111 12.90 0.65 19.63
N LEU A 112 12.83 -0.25 18.64
CA LEU A 112 13.26 -0.01 17.27
C LEU A 112 12.03 0.15 16.37
N SER A 113 12.10 1.03 15.38
CA SER A 113 11.00 1.30 14.47
C SER A 113 11.08 0.44 13.23
N VAL A 114 10.15 -0.51 13.09
CA VAL A 114 10.03 -1.32 11.87
C VAL A 114 9.61 -0.45 10.67
N GLU A 115 8.83 0.60 10.89
CA GLU A 115 8.40 1.52 9.84
C GLU A 115 9.54 2.38 9.28
N HIS A 116 10.54 2.68 10.08
CA HIS A 116 11.73 3.42 9.64
C HIS A 116 12.85 2.52 9.08
N GLY A 117 12.60 1.20 8.99
CA GLY A 117 13.52 0.26 8.35
C GLY A 117 14.55 -0.36 9.29
N ASP A 118 14.43 -0.22 10.60
CA ASP A 118 15.40 -0.81 11.55
C ASP A 118 15.43 -2.35 11.44
N LEU A 119 14.27 -2.98 11.20
CA LEU A 119 14.22 -4.43 10.95
C LEU A 119 14.94 -4.81 9.65
N ASP A 120 14.78 -4.03 8.60
CA ASP A 120 15.41 -4.27 7.30
C ASP A 120 16.95 -4.16 7.42
N MET A 121 17.41 -3.21 8.23
CA MET A 121 18.84 -3.06 8.54
C MET A 121 19.38 -4.26 9.32
N LEU A 122 18.63 -4.79 10.31
CA LEU A 122 19.01 -6.00 11.05
C LEU A 122 18.98 -7.26 10.16
N LEU A 123 18.12 -7.28 9.14
CA LEU A 123 18.07 -8.34 8.14
C LEU A 123 19.18 -8.19 7.07
N GLY A 124 19.92 -7.09 7.06
CA GLY A 124 20.96 -6.83 6.06
C GLY A 124 20.40 -6.48 4.68
N GLY A 125 19.21 -5.87 4.61
CA GLY A 125 18.56 -5.45 3.36
C GLY A 125 18.01 -6.61 2.51
N ILE A 126 17.81 -7.80 3.10
CA ILE A 126 17.23 -8.95 2.39
C ILE A 126 15.75 -8.67 2.12
N THR A 127 15.36 -8.61 0.84
CA THR A 127 13.96 -8.49 0.43
C THR A 127 13.21 -9.81 0.59
N PRO A 128 11.85 -9.79 0.68
CA PRO A 128 11.05 -11.01 0.72
C PRO A 128 11.35 -11.99 -0.42
N GLY A 129 11.52 -11.48 -1.64
CA GLY A 129 11.86 -12.29 -2.81
C GLY A 129 13.25 -12.92 -2.71
N MET A 130 14.24 -12.18 -2.20
CA MET A 130 15.58 -12.74 -1.92
C MET A 130 15.51 -13.83 -0.86
N TYR A 131 14.77 -13.57 0.24
CA TYR A 131 14.58 -14.54 1.31
C TYR A 131 13.96 -15.85 0.83
N ASP A 132 12.90 -15.77 0.05
CA ASP A 132 12.18 -16.94 -0.50
C ASP A 132 13.03 -17.74 -1.50
N ASN A 133 14.02 -17.11 -2.14
CA ASN A 133 14.86 -17.77 -3.14
C ASN A 133 16.25 -18.20 -2.61
N THR A 134 16.68 -17.72 -1.44
CA THR A 134 18.04 -18.01 -0.93
C THR A 134 18.04 -18.59 0.48
N VAL A 135 17.21 -18.07 1.38
CA VAL A 135 17.21 -18.46 2.81
C VAL A 135 16.11 -19.48 3.10
N SER A 136 14.92 -19.30 2.56
CA SER A 136 13.75 -20.15 2.81
C SER A 136 13.32 -20.87 1.56
N ILE A 137 13.82 -22.08 1.36
CA ILE A 137 13.52 -22.87 0.18
C ILE A 137 12.26 -23.71 0.45
N GLY A 138 11.17 -23.38 -0.23
CA GLY A 138 9.90 -24.10 -0.13
C GLY A 138 9.95 -25.48 -0.83
N GLN A 139 8.96 -26.31 -0.51
CA GLN A 139 8.80 -27.61 -1.17
C GLN A 139 8.59 -27.42 -2.69
N PHE A 140 9.35 -28.12 -3.51
CA PHE A 140 9.39 -28.01 -4.98
C PHE A 140 9.81 -26.63 -5.55
N GLN A 141 10.34 -25.74 -4.72
CA GLN A 141 10.79 -24.40 -5.10
C GLN A 141 12.33 -24.30 -5.21
N SER A 142 12.98 -25.31 -5.79
CA SER A 142 14.45 -25.32 -5.97
C SER A 142 14.92 -24.45 -7.15
N ARG A 143 14.00 -23.90 -7.97
CA ARG A 143 14.38 -23.02 -9.08
C ARG A 143 14.19 -21.56 -8.64
N PRO A 144 15.22 -20.71 -8.81
CA PRO A 144 15.10 -19.29 -8.52
C PRO A 144 13.96 -18.65 -9.31
N GLY A 145 13.16 -17.81 -8.66
CA GLY A 145 12.11 -17.02 -9.30
C GLY A 145 12.67 -15.88 -10.15
N GLN A 146 11.84 -15.30 -11.00
CA GLN A 146 12.20 -14.16 -11.83
C GLN A 146 12.65 -12.94 -11.00
N GLU A 147 12.09 -12.75 -9.80
CA GLU A 147 12.47 -11.67 -8.88
C GLU A 147 13.94 -11.70 -8.46
N LEU A 148 14.51 -12.88 -8.24
CA LEU A 148 15.93 -13.00 -7.94
C LEU A 148 16.79 -12.61 -9.16
N ALA A 149 16.36 -13.01 -10.36
CA ALA A 149 17.07 -12.66 -11.59
C ALA A 149 17.04 -11.14 -11.85
N GLU A 150 15.93 -10.49 -11.57
CA GLU A 150 15.80 -9.02 -11.66
C GLU A 150 16.64 -8.33 -10.59
N SER A 151 16.60 -8.78 -9.35
CA SER A 151 17.44 -8.25 -8.26
C SER A 151 18.93 -8.37 -8.57
N LEU A 152 19.37 -9.52 -9.10
CA LEU A 152 20.75 -9.71 -9.52
C LEU A 152 21.14 -8.83 -10.71
N LYS A 153 20.25 -8.64 -11.67
CA LYS A 153 20.48 -7.70 -12.79
C LYS A 153 20.62 -6.27 -12.29
N ASN A 154 19.75 -5.85 -11.37
CA ASN A 154 19.80 -4.52 -10.78
C ASN A 154 21.08 -4.31 -9.97
N TYR A 155 21.44 -5.31 -9.16
CA TYR A 155 22.71 -5.27 -8.40
C TYR A 155 23.92 -5.17 -9.33
N ALA A 156 23.95 -5.98 -10.39
CA ALA A 156 25.04 -5.94 -11.37
C ALA A 156 25.11 -4.59 -12.10
N ALA A 157 23.96 -4.06 -12.54
CA ALA A 157 23.88 -2.75 -13.19
C ALA A 157 24.39 -1.63 -12.27
N ASN A 158 23.93 -1.61 -11.02
CA ASN A 158 24.35 -0.63 -10.02
C ASN A 158 25.85 -0.73 -9.72
N TYR A 159 26.37 -1.95 -9.59
CA TYR A 159 27.80 -2.18 -9.35
C TYR A 159 28.67 -1.67 -10.50
N TYR A 160 28.26 -1.88 -11.74
CA TYR A 160 29.00 -1.41 -12.93
C TYR A 160 28.89 0.11 -13.13
N GLU A 161 27.77 0.73 -12.78
CA GLU A 161 27.57 2.17 -12.99
C GLU A 161 28.09 3.03 -11.85
N THR A 162 28.04 2.55 -10.60
CA THR A 162 28.34 3.36 -9.41
C THR A 162 29.53 2.86 -8.61
N GLY A 163 30.05 1.67 -8.90
CA GLY A 163 31.14 1.04 -8.14
C GLY A 163 30.73 0.52 -6.77
N GLY A 164 29.44 0.61 -6.41
CA GLY A 164 28.90 0.12 -5.14
C GLY A 164 27.44 -0.33 -5.30
N GLY A 165 27.08 -1.41 -4.64
CA GLY A 165 25.74 -2.02 -4.73
C GLY A 165 24.62 -1.32 -3.93
N GLU A 166 24.86 -0.10 -3.41
CA GLU A 166 23.96 0.55 -2.45
C GLU A 166 22.83 1.40 -3.08
N LEU A 167 22.89 1.67 -4.39
CA LEU A 167 21.88 2.50 -5.06
C LEU A 167 20.80 1.63 -5.74
N ASP A 168 19.58 1.66 -5.24
CA ASP A 168 18.43 1.05 -5.91
C ASP A 168 17.90 1.95 -7.02
N LEU A 169 18.54 1.91 -8.19
CA LEU A 169 18.09 2.63 -9.39
C LEU A 169 16.70 2.15 -9.87
N SER A 170 16.37 0.88 -9.69
CA SER A 170 15.07 0.34 -10.07
C SER A 170 13.96 0.85 -9.18
N GLY A 171 14.19 0.90 -7.87
CA GLY A 171 13.28 1.50 -6.90
C GLY A 171 13.07 2.99 -7.19
N ALA A 172 14.16 3.72 -7.42
CA ALA A 172 14.09 5.14 -7.76
C ALA A 172 13.29 5.40 -9.07
N ILE A 173 13.49 4.58 -10.10
CA ILE A 173 12.72 4.66 -11.35
C ILE A 173 11.24 4.30 -11.12
N SER A 174 10.95 3.32 -10.28
CA SER A 174 9.58 2.93 -9.91
C SER A 174 8.87 4.07 -9.18
N ASP A 175 9.50 4.66 -8.19
CA ASP A 175 8.98 5.80 -7.44
C ASP A 175 8.73 7.02 -8.33
N LEU A 176 9.64 7.30 -9.25
CA LEU A 176 9.46 8.38 -10.23
C LEU A 176 8.28 8.11 -11.16
N LYS A 177 8.08 6.87 -11.59
CA LYS A 177 6.91 6.47 -12.40
C LYS A 177 5.60 6.62 -11.64
N GLU A 178 5.56 6.25 -10.35
CA GLU A 178 4.37 6.43 -9.50
C GLU A 178 4.06 7.90 -9.27
N ARG A 179 5.08 8.72 -8.94
CA ARG A 179 4.92 10.17 -8.80
C ARG A 179 4.44 10.82 -10.09
N LYS A 180 5.02 10.43 -11.23
CA LYS A 180 4.56 10.89 -12.55
C LYS A 180 3.08 10.56 -12.76
N LYS A 181 2.66 9.31 -12.51
CA LYS A 181 1.28 8.87 -12.66
C LYS A 181 0.31 9.64 -11.75
N ALA A 182 0.72 9.91 -10.50
CA ALA A 182 -0.06 10.69 -9.55
C ALA A 182 -0.26 12.14 -10.03
N VAL A 183 0.81 12.78 -10.51
CA VAL A 183 0.75 14.14 -11.08
C VAL A 183 -0.10 14.18 -12.35
N GLU A 184 0.04 13.22 -13.25
CA GLU A 184 -0.80 13.10 -14.45
C GLU A 184 -2.28 12.96 -14.11
N GLN A 185 -2.62 12.19 -13.08
CA GLN A 185 -4.00 12.03 -12.60
C GLN A 185 -4.54 13.32 -11.99
N GLN A 186 -3.74 14.05 -11.20
CA GLN A 186 -4.11 15.36 -10.67
C GLN A 186 -4.33 16.39 -11.79
N CYS A 187 -3.44 16.43 -12.77
CA CYS A 187 -3.58 17.31 -13.93
C CYS A 187 -4.86 16.99 -14.73
N ARG A 188 -5.16 15.71 -14.92
CA ARG A 188 -6.37 15.28 -15.64
C ARG A 188 -7.64 15.69 -14.89
N SER A 189 -7.72 15.45 -13.59
CA SER A 189 -8.87 15.83 -12.76
C SER A 189 -9.06 17.36 -12.72
N ALA A 190 -7.98 18.13 -12.60
CA ALA A 190 -8.03 19.59 -12.64
C ALA A 190 -8.50 20.12 -14.01
N ARG A 191 -8.09 19.49 -15.11
CA ARG A 191 -8.56 19.83 -16.45
C ARG A 191 -10.06 19.53 -16.63
N GLU A 192 -10.53 18.37 -16.18
CA GLU A 192 -11.94 18.01 -16.23
C GLU A 192 -12.83 18.95 -15.38
N GLN A 193 -12.33 19.38 -14.22
CA GLN A 193 -13.05 20.36 -13.39
C GLN A 193 -13.13 21.73 -14.05
N ARG A 194 -12.04 22.18 -14.69
CA ARG A 194 -12.03 23.43 -15.46
C ARG A 194 -13.01 23.38 -16.64
N GLU A 195 -13.02 22.28 -17.35
CA GLU A 195 -13.89 22.10 -18.53
C GLU A 195 -15.38 22.10 -18.12
N LYS A 196 -15.74 21.43 -17.03
CA LYS A 196 -17.08 21.48 -16.45
C LYS A 196 -17.48 22.90 -16.04
N LYS A 197 -16.57 23.63 -15.42
CA LYS A 197 -16.82 25.01 -14.99
C LYS A 197 -16.99 25.94 -16.21
N TYR A 198 -16.19 25.74 -17.25
CA TYR A 198 -16.30 26.49 -18.50
C TYR A 198 -17.65 26.28 -19.17
N LEU A 199 -18.08 25.03 -19.28
CA LEU A 199 -19.37 24.66 -19.86
C LEU A 199 -20.56 25.26 -19.09
N SER A 200 -20.48 25.26 -17.74
CA SER A 200 -21.50 25.89 -16.89
C SER A 200 -21.57 27.40 -17.10
N MET A 201 -20.42 28.06 -17.19
CA MET A 201 -20.38 29.52 -17.45
C MET A 201 -20.88 29.88 -18.84
N GLU A 202 -20.60 29.06 -19.85
CA GLU A 202 -21.08 29.25 -21.21
C GLU A 202 -22.62 29.12 -21.28
N GLN A 203 -23.19 28.16 -20.57
CA GLN A 203 -24.64 28.00 -20.45
C GLN A 203 -25.28 29.20 -19.74
N GLU A 204 -24.63 29.72 -18.71
CA GLU A 204 -25.12 30.89 -17.97
C GLU A 204 -25.07 32.17 -18.82
N CYS A 205 -23.99 32.36 -19.60
CA CYS A 205 -23.90 33.46 -20.57
C CYS A 205 -25.00 33.39 -21.63
N THR A 206 -25.24 32.23 -22.22
CA THR A 206 -26.32 32.06 -23.22
C THR A 206 -27.70 32.31 -22.64
N TYR A 207 -27.93 31.98 -21.37
CA TYR A 207 -29.19 32.29 -20.68
C TYR A 207 -29.34 33.81 -20.47
N LEU A 208 -28.32 34.46 -19.98
CA LEU A 208 -28.32 35.91 -19.77
C LEU A 208 -28.50 36.70 -21.06
N GLU A 209 -27.88 36.27 -22.17
CA GLU A 209 -28.08 36.86 -23.48
C GLU A 209 -29.55 36.80 -23.94
N LYS A 210 -30.21 35.64 -23.70
CA LYS A 210 -31.64 35.49 -24.04
C LYS A 210 -32.51 36.42 -23.21
N ASP A 211 -32.23 36.58 -21.92
CA ASP A 211 -32.97 37.47 -21.05
C ASP A 211 -32.74 38.92 -21.43
N MET A 212 -31.53 39.32 -21.73
CA MET A 212 -31.22 40.66 -22.23
C MET A 212 -32.03 41.00 -23.50
N ARG A 213 -32.06 40.09 -24.49
CA ARG A 213 -32.87 40.31 -25.70
C ARG A 213 -34.35 40.45 -25.40
N LYS A 214 -34.88 39.69 -24.44
CA LYS A 214 -36.26 39.74 -24.00
C LYS A 214 -36.59 41.07 -23.33
N PHE A 215 -35.72 41.52 -22.44
CA PHE A 215 -35.86 42.83 -21.77
C PHE A 215 -35.73 43.97 -22.76
N GLN A 216 -34.85 43.89 -23.72
CA GLN A 216 -34.68 44.91 -24.76
C GLN A 216 -35.94 45.03 -25.63
N ALA A 217 -36.55 43.92 -26.04
CA ALA A 217 -37.82 43.95 -26.77
C ALA A 217 -38.98 44.54 -25.93
N GLN A 218 -39.07 44.20 -24.63
CA GLN A 218 -40.07 44.81 -23.74
C GLN A 218 -39.84 46.33 -23.55
N TYR A 219 -38.59 46.72 -23.48
CA TYR A 219 -38.28 48.15 -23.38
C TYR A 219 -38.68 48.93 -24.62
N GLU A 220 -38.41 48.38 -25.82
CA GLU A 220 -38.84 48.99 -27.08
C GLU A 220 -40.38 49.08 -27.23
N GLU A 221 -41.08 48.01 -26.84
CA GLU A 221 -42.55 48.01 -26.84
C GLU A 221 -43.12 49.05 -25.87
N ASN A 222 -42.55 49.13 -24.67
CA ASN A 222 -42.99 50.13 -23.69
C ASN A 222 -42.70 51.56 -24.16
N GLN A 223 -41.58 51.81 -24.82
CA GLN A 223 -41.28 53.11 -25.42
C GLN A 223 -42.27 53.49 -26.51
N GLN A 224 -42.65 52.56 -27.40
CA GLN A 224 -43.67 52.78 -28.42
C GLN A 224 -45.04 53.08 -27.79
N ARG A 225 -45.40 52.36 -26.72
CA ARG A 225 -46.64 52.55 -25.99
C ARG A 225 -46.73 53.94 -25.32
N ILE A 226 -45.61 54.39 -24.72
CA ILE A 226 -45.50 55.72 -24.15
C ILE A 226 -45.69 56.81 -25.24
N ARG A 227 -45.04 56.68 -26.39
CA ARG A 227 -45.17 57.62 -27.49
C ARG A 227 -46.62 57.73 -27.98
N LEU A 228 -47.32 56.61 -28.15
CA LEU A 228 -48.71 56.57 -28.55
C LEU A 228 -49.65 57.23 -27.53
N LEU A 229 -49.41 57.00 -26.24
CA LEU A 229 -50.15 57.63 -25.16
C LEU A 229 -49.93 59.15 -25.11
N GLN A 230 -48.71 59.61 -25.29
CA GLN A 230 -48.39 61.04 -25.39
C GLN A 230 -49.03 61.71 -26.60
N GLN A 231 -49.14 61.01 -27.72
CA GLN A 231 -49.78 61.52 -28.92
C GLN A 231 -51.32 61.68 -28.74
N ARG A 232 -51.98 60.66 -28.15
CA ARG A 232 -53.41 60.71 -27.76
C ARG A 232 -53.73 61.81 -26.77
N GLN A 233 -52.82 62.06 -25.84
CA GLN A 233 -53.01 63.12 -24.84
C GLN A 233 -52.99 64.47 -25.51
N LYS A 234 -52.08 64.72 -26.44
CA LYS A 234 -51.99 65.93 -27.25
C LYS A 234 -53.24 66.15 -28.14
N GLU A 235 -53.80 65.10 -28.69
CA GLU A 235 -55.02 65.16 -29.49
C GLU A 235 -56.26 65.40 -28.68
N ASN A 236 -56.32 65.07 -27.40
CA ASN A 236 -57.42 65.33 -26.48
C ASN A 236 -57.35 66.76 -25.84
N ASP A 237 -56.17 67.39 -25.81
CA ASP A 237 -55.96 68.74 -25.24
C ASP A 237 -56.06 69.85 -26.32
N SER A 238 -56.38 69.55 -27.57
CA SER A 238 -56.58 70.44 -28.70
C SER A 238 -58.06 70.45 -29.10
#